data_87dc215f91675a7452fd096f1af14f21
#
_entry.id   87dc215f91675a7452fd096f1af14f21
#
_cell.length_a   1.000
_cell.length_b   1.000
_cell.length_c   1.000
_cell.angle_alpha   90.00
_cell.angle_beta   90.00
_cell.angle_gamma   90.00
#
_symmetry.space_group_name_H-M   'P 1'
#
loop_
_entity.id
_entity.type
_entity.pdbx_description
1 polymer ?
#
loop_
_entity_poly.entity_id
_entity_poly.type
_entity_poly.pdbx_seq_one_letter_code
_entity_poly.pdbx_strand_id
1 'polypeptide(L)'
;LNQGEKLDPQALADEFGVNLRTIQRDLNERFAYLPLEKTEGRYHLDPAFLGKLSTRDIERFASLAGVRGLFPSLSDEFLRDIFDTRMQSALLVKGRHYEDLADRKEAFRELERAIVARRHVAFEYRKEEGLKAYASVAPFKLVNHKGIWYLAGRDGEKLKTFAFGKIERLRTLETTFAADAAVEKTLTREDGIWLGEEKREIVLKVSAEVAGYFKRRK
;
A
#
# COMPACT_ATOMS: atom_id res chain seq x y z
N LEU A 1 1.86 27.52 -4.97
CA LEU A 1 2.45 26.64 -3.96
C LEU A 1 2.81 25.26 -4.53
N ASN A 2 1.87 24.55 -5.13
CA ASN A 2 2.11 23.17 -5.64
C ASN A 2 3.20 23.06 -6.74
N GLN A 3 3.60 24.17 -7.35
CA GLN A 3 4.65 24.23 -8.37
C GLN A 3 5.99 24.70 -7.81
N GLY A 4 6.11 24.83 -6.48
CA GLY A 4 7.32 25.29 -5.81
C GLY A 4 7.48 26.81 -5.79
N GLU A 5 6.45 27.55 -6.20
CA GLU A 5 6.48 29.02 -6.17
C GLU A 5 6.41 29.55 -4.74
N LYS A 6 7.19 30.60 -4.47
CA LYS A 6 7.17 31.32 -3.20
C LYS A 6 6.06 32.39 -3.25
N LEU A 7 5.17 32.34 -2.27
CA LEU A 7 4.10 33.34 -2.13
C LEU A 7 4.63 34.59 -1.44
N ASP A 8 4.43 35.72 -2.07
CA ASP A 8 4.65 37.03 -1.47
C ASP A 8 3.36 37.52 -0.83
N PRO A 9 3.29 37.69 0.51
CA PRO A 9 2.09 38.13 1.18
C PRO A 9 1.60 39.51 0.72
N GLN A 10 2.50 40.42 0.32
CA GLN A 10 2.11 41.72 -0.20
C GLN A 10 1.43 41.60 -1.56
N ALA A 11 2.02 40.82 -2.48
CA ALA A 11 1.43 40.57 -3.77
C ALA A 11 0.02 39.95 -3.67
N LEU A 12 -0.14 39.00 -2.73
CA LEU A 12 -1.46 38.39 -2.45
C LEU A 12 -2.45 39.42 -1.87
N ALA A 13 -2.00 40.31 -0.96
CA ALA A 13 -2.84 41.34 -0.41
C ALA A 13 -3.36 42.28 -1.50
N ASP A 14 -2.48 42.66 -2.41
CA ASP A 14 -2.80 43.53 -3.55
C ASP A 14 -3.73 42.80 -4.55
N GLU A 15 -3.46 41.53 -4.87
CA GLU A 15 -4.28 40.73 -5.79
C GLU A 15 -5.73 40.54 -5.24
N PHE A 16 -5.85 40.21 -3.97
CA PHE A 16 -7.19 39.98 -3.35
C PHE A 16 -7.84 41.22 -2.78
N GLY A 17 -7.19 42.39 -2.85
CA GLY A 17 -7.73 43.66 -2.35
C GLY A 17 -7.95 43.67 -0.82
N VAL A 18 -7.12 42.95 -0.07
CA VAL A 18 -7.22 42.83 1.40
C VAL A 18 -5.97 43.38 2.10
N ASN A 19 -6.09 43.61 3.41
CA ASN A 19 -4.93 44.07 4.17
C ASN A 19 -3.87 42.94 4.31
N LEU A 20 -2.58 43.30 4.20
CA LEU A 20 -1.45 42.39 4.42
C LEU A 20 -1.58 41.58 5.72
N ARG A 21 -2.08 42.20 6.79
CA ARG A 21 -2.30 41.53 8.08
C ARG A 21 -3.31 40.38 7.99
N THR A 22 -4.32 40.55 7.12
CA THR A 22 -5.30 39.47 6.84
C THR A 22 -4.65 38.28 6.16
N ILE A 23 -3.85 38.53 5.14
CA ILE A 23 -3.11 37.45 4.45
C ILE A 23 -2.14 36.73 5.41
N GLN A 24 -1.38 37.51 6.21
CA GLN A 24 -0.47 36.91 7.19
C GLN A 24 -1.20 36.07 8.24
N ARG A 25 -2.35 36.53 8.74
CA ARG A 25 -3.18 35.74 9.65
C ARG A 25 -3.70 34.48 8.99
N ASP A 26 -4.19 34.56 7.77
CA ASP A 26 -4.72 33.41 7.05
C ASP A 26 -3.63 32.38 6.78
N LEU A 27 -2.43 32.78 6.37
CA LEU A 27 -1.29 31.89 6.16
C LEU A 27 -0.80 31.22 7.45
N ASN A 28 -0.81 31.94 8.59
CA ASN A 28 -0.28 31.40 9.84
C ASN A 28 -1.31 30.67 10.70
N GLU A 29 -2.61 31.00 10.59
CA GLU A 29 -3.67 30.48 11.44
C GLU A 29 -4.62 29.55 10.67
N ARG A 30 -5.23 30.05 9.58
CA ARG A 30 -6.23 29.26 8.82
C ARG A 30 -5.60 28.14 8.03
N PHE A 31 -4.39 28.35 7.50
CA PHE A 31 -3.62 27.37 6.76
C PHE A 31 -2.52 26.72 7.59
N ALA A 32 -2.58 26.81 8.93
CA ALA A 32 -1.61 26.18 9.84
C ALA A 32 -1.50 24.65 9.69
N TYR A 33 -2.48 24.00 9.04
CA TYR A 33 -2.43 22.59 8.69
C TYR A 33 -1.50 22.29 7.49
N LEU A 34 -1.10 23.32 6.73
CA LEU A 34 -0.09 23.19 5.69
C LEU A 34 1.29 23.46 6.27
N PRO A 35 2.31 22.68 5.92
CA PRO A 35 3.69 22.91 6.36
C PRO A 35 4.29 24.08 5.57
N LEU A 36 3.84 25.28 5.87
CA LEU A 36 4.35 26.50 5.27
C LEU A 36 5.61 26.94 5.98
N GLU A 37 6.69 27.07 5.23
CA GLU A 37 7.95 27.66 5.69
C GLU A 37 8.04 29.11 5.21
N LYS A 38 8.66 29.96 6.03
CA LYS A 38 8.90 31.36 5.71
C LYS A 38 10.38 31.63 5.51
N THR A 39 10.75 32.01 4.29
CA THR A 39 12.14 32.35 3.93
C THR A 39 12.15 33.74 3.27
N GLU A 40 12.95 34.66 3.79
CA GLU A 40 13.08 36.04 3.26
C GLU A 40 11.73 36.77 3.10
N GLY A 41 10.79 36.55 4.04
CA GLY A 41 9.48 37.19 4.04
C GLY A 41 8.43 36.50 3.15
N ARG A 42 8.80 35.53 2.33
CA ARG A 42 7.91 34.78 1.45
C ARG A 42 7.60 33.42 2.04
N TYR A 43 6.38 32.93 1.77
CA TYR A 43 5.92 31.62 2.20
C TYR A 43 6.07 30.63 1.06
N HIS A 44 6.51 29.40 1.38
CA HIS A 44 6.57 28.27 0.45
C HIS A 44 6.15 27.00 1.19
N LEU A 45 5.69 26.02 0.44
CA LEU A 45 5.48 24.68 0.99
C LEU A 45 6.82 23.98 1.13
N ASP A 46 6.99 23.24 2.24
CA ASP A 46 8.08 22.28 2.36
C ASP A 46 8.15 21.44 1.07
N PRO A 47 9.31 21.35 0.41
CA PRO A 47 9.48 20.54 -0.80
C PRO A 47 8.99 19.09 -0.67
N ALA A 48 8.95 18.53 0.52
CA ALA A 48 8.39 17.21 0.78
C ALA A 48 6.88 17.13 0.50
N PHE A 49 6.16 18.25 0.60
CA PHE A 49 4.72 18.35 0.31
C PHE A 49 4.41 18.71 -1.16
N LEU A 50 5.41 19.08 -1.94
CA LEU A 50 5.24 19.42 -3.36
C LEU A 50 5.19 18.21 -4.30
N GLY A 51 4.70 17.08 -3.83
CA GLY A 51 4.66 15.83 -4.59
C GLY A 51 6.01 15.12 -4.68
N LYS A 52 7.03 15.57 -3.97
CA LYS A 52 8.28 14.84 -3.79
C LYS A 52 8.10 13.84 -2.66
N LEU A 53 8.41 12.57 -2.95
CA LEU A 53 8.41 11.53 -1.92
C LEU A 53 9.54 11.83 -0.93
N SER A 54 9.20 11.84 0.37
CA SER A 54 10.20 11.86 1.43
C SER A 54 10.84 10.46 1.57
N THR A 55 12.01 10.37 2.18
CA THR A 55 12.64 9.08 2.52
C THR A 55 11.69 8.19 3.30
N ARG A 56 10.91 8.76 4.22
CA ARG A 56 9.89 8.04 4.99
C ARG A 56 8.79 7.45 4.11
N ASP A 57 8.39 8.14 3.03
CA ASP A 57 7.39 7.62 2.08
C ASP A 57 7.97 6.49 1.24
N ILE A 58 9.25 6.58 0.86
CA ILE A 58 9.99 5.51 0.18
C ILE A 58 10.14 4.28 1.10
N GLU A 59 10.45 4.46 2.37
CA GLU A 59 10.51 3.38 3.35
C GLU A 59 9.15 2.70 3.54
N ARG A 60 8.05 3.48 3.63
CA ARG A 60 6.69 2.97 3.69
C ARG A 60 6.35 2.18 2.43
N PHE A 61 6.66 2.72 1.26
CA PHE A 61 6.46 2.03 -0.01
C PHE A 61 7.26 0.72 -0.05
N ALA A 62 8.54 0.73 0.30
CA ALA A 62 9.40 -0.46 0.34
C ALA A 62 8.84 -1.53 1.30
N SER A 63 8.31 -1.11 2.44
CA SER A 63 7.65 -2.00 3.41
C SER A 63 6.38 -2.61 2.84
N LEU A 64 5.49 -1.79 2.24
CA LEU A 64 4.24 -2.24 1.62
C LEU A 64 4.49 -3.14 0.40
N ALA A 65 5.51 -2.83 -0.39
CA ALA A 65 5.94 -3.62 -1.54
C ALA A 65 6.68 -4.90 -1.17
N GLY A 66 6.98 -5.12 0.12
CA GLY A 66 7.73 -6.29 0.60
C GLY A 66 9.20 -6.30 0.15
N VAL A 67 9.74 -5.16 -0.26
CA VAL A 67 11.12 -5.04 -0.75
C VAL A 67 12.08 -4.41 0.27
N ARG A 68 11.60 -4.08 1.46
CA ARG A 68 12.41 -3.46 2.51
C ARG A 68 13.68 -4.25 2.85
N GLY A 69 13.57 -5.58 2.87
CA GLY A 69 14.69 -6.50 3.14
C GLY A 69 15.55 -6.83 1.91
N LEU A 70 15.28 -6.23 0.74
CA LEU A 70 16.03 -6.48 -0.48
C LEU A 70 17.43 -5.87 -0.42
N PHE A 71 17.56 -4.74 0.28
CA PHE A 71 18.81 -4.02 0.44
C PHE A 71 19.23 -3.98 1.92
N PRO A 72 20.53 -3.91 2.21
CA PRO A 72 21.04 -3.87 3.59
C PRO A 72 20.53 -2.68 4.40
N SER A 73 20.34 -1.54 3.78
CA SER A 73 19.73 -0.35 4.38
C SER A 73 18.98 0.48 3.35
N LEU A 74 18.05 1.32 3.81
CA LEU A 74 17.34 2.31 3.01
C LEU A 74 17.63 3.72 3.55
N SER A 75 18.92 4.00 3.86
CA SER A 75 19.35 5.32 4.29
C SER A 75 19.24 6.35 3.15
N ASP A 76 19.18 7.64 3.50
CA ASP A 76 19.16 8.74 2.54
C ASP A 76 20.33 8.68 1.55
N GLU A 77 21.50 8.31 2.05
CA GLU A 77 22.72 8.15 1.24
C GLU A 77 22.55 7.01 0.24
N PHE A 78 22.12 5.83 0.71
CA PHE A 78 21.86 4.66 -0.14
C PHE A 78 20.79 4.95 -1.19
N LEU A 79 19.71 5.66 -0.83
CA LEU A 79 18.65 6.01 -1.76
C LEU A 79 19.13 6.99 -2.84
N ARG A 80 19.99 7.94 -2.49
CA ARG A 80 20.62 8.82 -3.50
C ARG A 80 21.49 8.01 -4.46
N ASP A 81 22.29 7.09 -3.94
CA ASP A 81 23.18 6.26 -4.73
C ASP A 81 22.39 5.33 -5.68
N ILE A 82 21.31 4.72 -5.20
CA ILE A 82 20.50 3.80 -6.00
C ILE A 82 19.76 4.51 -7.14
N PHE A 83 19.47 5.81 -6.97
CA PHE A 83 18.90 6.66 -8.03
C PHE A 83 19.97 7.24 -8.97
N ASP A 84 21.27 7.11 -8.64
CA ASP A 84 22.34 7.42 -9.58
C ASP A 84 22.44 6.32 -10.64
N THR A 85 22.30 6.70 -11.90
CA THR A 85 22.38 5.80 -13.07
C THR A 85 23.66 4.98 -13.13
N ARG A 86 24.74 5.44 -12.51
CA ARG A 86 26.02 4.71 -12.46
C ARG A 86 25.94 3.49 -11.53
N MET A 87 25.20 3.60 -10.42
CA MET A 87 25.00 2.48 -9.49
C MET A 87 24.03 1.43 -10.02
N GLN A 88 23.09 1.80 -10.89
CA GLN A 88 22.16 0.87 -11.52
C GLN A 88 22.87 -0.23 -12.32
N SER A 89 24.04 0.04 -12.87
CA SER A 89 24.83 -0.95 -13.61
C SER A 89 25.41 -2.07 -12.73
N ALA A 90 25.55 -1.83 -11.42
CA ALA A 90 26.10 -2.80 -10.46
C ALA A 90 25.02 -3.70 -9.83
N LEU A 91 23.75 -3.36 -9.96
CA LEU A 91 22.65 -4.03 -9.29
C LEU A 91 21.70 -4.67 -10.31
N LEU A 92 21.53 -5.98 -10.22
CA LEU A 92 20.54 -6.73 -11.00
C LEU A 92 19.60 -7.46 -10.04
N VAL A 93 18.36 -6.99 -9.95
CA VAL A 93 17.31 -7.64 -9.18
C VAL A 93 16.49 -8.51 -10.15
N LYS A 94 16.60 -9.82 -10.00
CA LYS A 94 15.70 -10.76 -10.68
C LYS A 94 14.43 -10.89 -9.85
N GLY A 95 13.46 -10.00 -10.12
CA GLY A 95 12.16 -9.97 -9.46
C GLY A 95 11.30 -11.19 -9.79
N ARG A 96 10.15 -11.28 -9.11
CA ARG A 96 9.12 -12.27 -9.43
C ARG A 96 8.27 -11.74 -10.59
N HIS A 97 7.69 -12.67 -11.36
CA HIS A 97 6.62 -12.29 -12.29
C HIS A 97 5.38 -11.90 -11.46
N TYR A 98 4.84 -10.74 -11.77
CA TYR A 98 3.59 -10.24 -11.17
C TYR A 98 2.45 -10.48 -12.13
N GLU A 99 1.27 -10.77 -11.57
CA GLU A 99 0.03 -10.81 -12.34
C GLU A 99 -0.27 -9.41 -12.92
N ASP A 100 -0.57 -9.35 -14.23
CA ASP A 100 -0.98 -8.09 -14.86
C ASP A 100 -2.43 -7.79 -14.45
N LEU A 101 -2.60 -6.65 -13.81
CA LEU A 101 -3.90 -6.14 -13.33
C LEU A 101 -4.30 -4.81 -13.98
N ALA A 102 -3.66 -4.43 -15.09
CA ALA A 102 -3.93 -3.14 -15.74
C ALA A 102 -5.42 -2.96 -16.07
N ASP A 103 -6.05 -4.00 -16.63
CA ASP A 103 -7.47 -4.00 -16.97
C ASP A 103 -8.41 -4.14 -15.78
N ARG A 104 -7.88 -4.36 -14.58
CA ARG A 104 -8.64 -4.63 -13.36
C ARG A 104 -8.51 -3.55 -12.29
N LYS A 105 -7.93 -2.43 -12.66
CA LYS A 105 -7.63 -1.31 -11.75
C LYS A 105 -8.85 -0.81 -10.98
N GLU A 106 -9.98 -0.69 -11.66
CA GLU A 106 -11.23 -0.19 -11.04
C GLU A 106 -11.77 -1.19 -10.00
N ALA A 107 -11.81 -2.47 -10.33
CA ALA A 107 -12.24 -3.52 -9.40
C ALA A 107 -11.30 -3.62 -8.18
N PHE A 108 -10.00 -3.44 -8.39
CA PHE A 108 -9.03 -3.42 -7.31
C PHE A 108 -9.29 -2.25 -6.34
N ARG A 109 -9.48 -1.04 -6.87
CA ARG A 109 -9.82 0.15 -6.09
C ARG A 109 -11.17 0.05 -5.39
N GLU A 110 -12.16 -0.56 -6.03
CA GLU A 110 -13.46 -0.82 -5.41
C GLU A 110 -13.29 -1.71 -4.17
N LEU A 111 -12.50 -2.76 -4.30
CA LEU A 111 -12.23 -3.68 -3.21
C LEU A 111 -11.42 -3.01 -2.07
N GLU A 112 -10.41 -2.19 -2.39
CA GLU A 112 -9.69 -1.39 -1.39
C GLU A 112 -10.64 -0.49 -0.59
N ARG A 113 -11.55 0.23 -1.28
CA ARG A 113 -12.55 1.09 -0.63
C ARG A 113 -13.50 0.28 0.25
N ALA A 114 -13.97 -0.87 -0.22
CA ALA A 114 -14.84 -1.75 0.54
C ALA A 114 -14.16 -2.26 1.82
N ILE A 115 -12.87 -2.63 1.76
CA ILE A 115 -12.07 -3.04 2.92
C ILE A 115 -11.95 -1.90 3.93
N VAL A 116 -11.55 -0.71 3.48
CA VAL A 116 -11.39 0.46 4.35
C VAL A 116 -12.71 0.86 5.00
N ALA A 117 -13.81 0.85 4.24
CA ALA A 117 -15.15 1.18 4.73
C ALA A 117 -15.83 0.01 5.48
N ARG A 118 -15.18 -1.15 5.57
CA ARG A 118 -15.73 -2.39 6.17
C ARG A 118 -17.10 -2.75 5.61
N ARG A 119 -17.26 -2.66 4.29
CA ARG A 119 -18.49 -3.01 3.59
C ARG A 119 -18.37 -4.39 2.97
N HIS A 120 -19.43 -5.17 3.04
CA HIS A 120 -19.49 -6.45 2.36
C HIS A 120 -19.40 -6.27 0.85
N VAL A 121 -18.92 -7.30 0.17
CA VAL A 121 -18.88 -7.37 -1.28
C VAL A 121 -19.59 -8.62 -1.78
N ALA A 122 -20.16 -8.53 -2.97
CA ALA A 122 -20.66 -9.67 -3.71
C ALA A 122 -19.91 -9.79 -5.03
N PHE A 123 -19.65 -11.01 -5.47
CA PHE A 123 -18.94 -11.28 -6.72
C PHE A 123 -19.19 -12.69 -7.23
N GLU A 124 -18.85 -12.94 -8.49
CA GLU A 124 -18.72 -14.26 -9.06
C GLU A 124 -17.24 -14.67 -9.06
N TYR A 125 -16.96 -15.92 -8.77
CA TYR A 125 -15.62 -16.46 -8.70
C TYR A 125 -15.44 -17.60 -9.68
N ARG A 126 -14.47 -17.48 -10.55
CA ARG A 126 -14.15 -18.48 -11.58
C ARG A 126 -13.42 -19.66 -10.96
N LYS A 127 -14.07 -20.81 -10.98
CA LYS A 127 -13.51 -22.11 -10.63
C LYS A 127 -13.30 -22.97 -11.87
N GLU A 128 -12.68 -24.11 -11.71
CA GLU A 128 -12.51 -25.09 -12.81
C GLU A 128 -13.87 -25.59 -13.33
N GLU A 129 -14.84 -25.76 -12.44
CA GLU A 129 -16.19 -26.25 -12.71
C GLU A 129 -17.16 -25.15 -13.18
N GLY A 130 -16.71 -23.89 -13.32
CA GLY A 130 -17.54 -22.74 -13.72
C GLY A 130 -17.56 -21.60 -12.71
N LEU A 131 -18.51 -20.69 -12.87
CA LEU A 131 -18.67 -19.52 -12.01
C LEU A 131 -19.47 -19.87 -10.75
N LYS A 132 -18.91 -19.52 -9.59
CA LYS A 132 -19.58 -19.61 -8.31
C LYS A 132 -19.92 -18.23 -7.77
N ALA A 133 -21.20 -17.97 -7.48
CA ALA A 133 -21.63 -16.72 -6.86
C ALA A 133 -21.33 -16.71 -5.35
N TYR A 134 -20.83 -15.56 -4.88
CA TYR A 134 -20.67 -15.19 -3.48
C TYR A 134 -21.52 -13.95 -3.23
N ALA A 135 -22.61 -14.12 -2.49
CA ALA A 135 -23.63 -13.08 -2.31
C ALA A 135 -23.22 -12.03 -1.26
N SER A 136 -22.41 -12.41 -0.26
CA SER A 136 -21.97 -11.50 0.81
C SER A 136 -20.69 -12.05 1.43
N VAL A 137 -19.59 -11.37 1.16
CA VAL A 137 -18.26 -11.66 1.74
C VAL A 137 -17.80 -10.44 2.48
N ALA A 138 -17.35 -10.59 3.72
CA ALA A 138 -16.68 -9.54 4.49
C ALA A 138 -15.20 -9.47 4.04
N PRO A 139 -14.76 -8.45 3.30
CA PRO A 139 -13.40 -8.34 2.81
C PRO A 139 -12.49 -7.75 3.90
N PHE A 140 -11.49 -8.49 4.35
CA PHE A 140 -10.57 -8.02 5.39
C PHE A 140 -9.29 -7.40 4.83
N LYS A 141 -8.67 -8.04 3.83
CA LYS A 141 -7.39 -7.58 3.30
C LYS A 141 -7.12 -8.06 1.88
N LEU A 142 -6.41 -7.24 1.11
CA LEU A 142 -5.73 -7.65 -0.11
C LEU A 142 -4.31 -8.08 0.25
N VAL A 143 -3.94 -9.29 -0.11
CA VAL A 143 -2.65 -9.91 0.19
C VAL A 143 -1.94 -10.25 -1.12
N ASN A 144 -0.75 -9.69 -1.33
CA ASN A 144 0.10 -10.16 -2.43
C ASN A 144 0.96 -11.31 -1.94
N HIS A 145 0.80 -12.47 -2.54
CA HIS A 145 1.64 -13.63 -2.25
C HIS A 145 2.27 -14.15 -3.53
N LYS A 146 3.58 -14.08 -3.60
CA LYS A 146 4.40 -14.54 -4.74
C LYS A 146 3.99 -13.89 -6.08
N GLY A 147 3.58 -12.62 -6.07
CA GLY A 147 3.22 -11.87 -7.27
C GLY A 147 1.75 -11.94 -7.67
N ILE A 148 0.94 -12.73 -6.98
CA ILE A 148 -0.50 -12.86 -7.19
C ILE A 148 -1.24 -12.19 -6.05
N TRP A 149 -2.29 -11.43 -6.38
CA TRP A 149 -3.15 -10.79 -5.39
C TRP A 149 -4.32 -11.69 -4.99
N TYR A 150 -4.58 -11.71 -3.71
CA TYR A 150 -5.68 -12.47 -3.10
C TYR A 150 -6.51 -11.55 -2.21
N LEU A 151 -7.82 -11.71 -2.27
CA LEU A 151 -8.73 -11.20 -1.25
C LEU A 151 -8.80 -12.21 -0.11
N ALA A 152 -8.40 -11.81 1.09
CA ALA A 152 -8.75 -12.51 2.32
C ALA A 152 -10.09 -11.99 2.83
N GLY A 153 -11.09 -12.85 2.92
CA GLY A 153 -12.45 -12.47 3.30
C GLY A 153 -13.19 -13.60 4.00
N ARG A 154 -14.24 -13.25 4.74
CA ARG A 154 -15.11 -14.19 5.42
C ARG A 154 -16.41 -14.39 4.65
N ASP A 155 -16.69 -15.63 4.30
CA ASP A 155 -17.94 -16.09 3.70
C ASP A 155 -18.70 -16.91 4.74
N GLY A 156 -19.74 -16.33 5.33
CA GLY A 156 -20.38 -16.85 6.54
C GLY A 156 -19.36 -16.91 7.69
N GLU A 157 -19.15 -18.09 8.27
CA GLU A 157 -18.21 -18.33 9.35
C GLU A 157 -16.79 -18.69 8.87
N LYS A 158 -16.60 -18.88 7.57
CA LYS A 158 -15.32 -19.38 7.02
C LYS A 158 -14.46 -18.26 6.48
N LEU A 159 -13.24 -18.15 7.00
CA LEU A 159 -12.20 -17.31 6.42
C LEU A 159 -11.64 -18.01 5.18
N LYS A 160 -11.64 -17.31 4.06
CA LYS A 160 -11.22 -17.81 2.74
C LYS A 160 -10.31 -16.83 2.05
N THR A 161 -9.54 -17.34 1.10
CA THR A 161 -8.78 -16.52 0.15
C THR A 161 -9.31 -16.74 -1.26
N PHE A 162 -9.40 -15.64 -2.00
CA PHE A 162 -9.87 -15.61 -3.38
C PHE A 162 -8.79 -14.95 -4.24
N ALA A 163 -8.25 -15.65 -5.24
CA ALA A 163 -7.34 -15.03 -6.20
C ALA A 163 -8.08 -13.89 -6.91
N PHE A 164 -7.53 -12.67 -6.83
CA PHE A 164 -8.20 -11.47 -7.34
C PHE A 164 -8.48 -11.56 -8.85
N GLY A 165 -7.55 -12.12 -9.62
CA GLY A 165 -7.72 -12.34 -11.05
C GLY A 165 -8.91 -13.25 -11.43
N LYS A 166 -9.45 -14.04 -10.48
CA LYS A 166 -10.61 -14.90 -10.68
C LYS A 166 -11.94 -14.31 -10.20
N ILE A 167 -11.92 -13.10 -9.61
CA ILE A 167 -13.12 -12.39 -9.14
C ILE A 167 -13.75 -11.67 -10.32
N GLU A 168 -15.03 -11.87 -10.58
CA GLU A 168 -15.81 -11.23 -11.64
C GLU A 168 -17.05 -10.55 -11.06
N ARG A 169 -17.57 -9.53 -11.76
CA ARG A 169 -18.80 -8.80 -11.37
C ARG A 169 -18.81 -8.37 -9.91
N LEU A 170 -17.66 -7.86 -9.46
CA LEU A 170 -17.53 -7.32 -8.11
C LEU A 170 -18.50 -6.16 -7.90
N ARG A 171 -19.16 -6.14 -6.74
CA ARG A 171 -19.98 -5.02 -6.28
C ARG A 171 -19.89 -4.87 -4.77
N THR A 172 -19.82 -3.65 -4.31
CA THR A 172 -19.85 -3.31 -2.88
C THR A 172 -21.30 -3.25 -2.40
N LEU A 173 -21.59 -3.85 -1.25
CA LEU A 173 -22.91 -3.86 -0.63
C LEU A 173 -23.03 -2.71 0.40
N GLU A 174 -24.30 -2.36 0.75
CA GLU A 174 -24.57 -1.37 1.80
C GLU A 174 -24.29 -1.90 3.21
N THR A 175 -24.31 -3.21 3.40
CA THR A 175 -24.08 -3.86 4.68
C THR A 175 -22.61 -3.76 5.12
N THR A 176 -22.41 -3.52 6.39
CA THR A 176 -21.08 -3.41 7.02
C THR A 176 -20.79 -4.59 7.93
N PHE A 177 -19.51 -4.79 8.25
CA PHE A 177 -19.05 -5.82 9.19
C PHE A 177 -18.14 -5.21 10.26
N ALA A 178 -18.07 -5.87 11.41
CA ALA A 178 -17.19 -5.45 12.50
C ALA A 178 -15.72 -5.83 12.22
N ALA A 179 -14.80 -5.04 12.77
CA ALA A 179 -13.40 -5.43 12.82
C ALA A 179 -13.26 -6.73 13.62
N ASP A 180 -12.33 -7.58 13.18
CA ASP A 180 -12.01 -8.82 13.87
C ASP A 180 -10.49 -8.93 14.04
N ALA A 181 -10.04 -8.64 15.26
CA ALA A 181 -8.63 -8.68 15.62
C ALA A 181 -8.01 -10.08 15.50
N ALA A 182 -8.81 -11.13 15.62
CA ALA A 182 -8.35 -12.51 15.44
C ALA A 182 -8.02 -12.78 13.98
N VAL A 183 -8.87 -12.31 13.06
CA VAL A 183 -8.62 -12.40 11.62
C VAL A 183 -7.37 -11.60 11.24
N GLU A 184 -7.24 -10.36 11.72
CA GLU A 184 -6.07 -9.53 11.43
C GLU A 184 -4.77 -10.19 11.94
N LYS A 185 -4.80 -10.74 13.16
CA LYS A 185 -3.67 -11.47 13.72
C LYS A 185 -3.33 -12.72 12.90
N THR A 186 -4.32 -13.46 12.44
CA THR A 186 -4.12 -14.63 11.58
C THR A 186 -3.47 -14.22 10.27
N LEU A 187 -4.00 -13.18 9.60
CA LEU A 187 -3.46 -12.67 8.33
C LEU A 187 -2.02 -12.17 8.44
N THR A 188 -1.63 -11.61 9.58
CA THR A 188 -0.27 -11.10 9.81
C THR A 188 0.72 -12.20 10.18
N ARG A 189 0.25 -13.24 10.88
CA ARG A 189 1.10 -14.32 11.38
C ARG A 189 1.36 -15.43 10.35
N GLU A 190 0.42 -15.59 9.42
CA GLU A 190 0.49 -16.65 8.43
C GLU A 190 1.40 -16.26 7.25
N ASP A 191 2.42 -17.07 6.96
CA ASP A 191 3.34 -16.86 5.83
C ASP A 191 2.72 -17.22 4.47
N GLY A 192 1.53 -17.79 4.47
CA GLY A 192 0.82 -18.27 3.27
C GLY A 192 -0.56 -17.68 3.10
N ILE A 193 -1.18 -18.05 1.99
CA ILE A 193 -2.56 -17.65 1.64
C ILE A 193 -3.61 -18.68 2.09
N TRP A 194 -3.20 -19.79 2.67
CA TRP A 194 -4.09 -20.87 3.12
C TRP A 194 -4.54 -20.58 4.54
N LEU A 195 -5.66 -19.86 4.65
CA LEU A 195 -6.21 -19.41 5.91
C LEU A 195 -7.25 -20.41 6.43
N GLY A 196 -7.16 -20.73 7.73
CA GLY A 196 -8.17 -21.55 8.40
C GLY A 196 -8.08 -23.07 8.18
N GLU A 197 -7.03 -23.57 7.54
CA GLU A 197 -6.75 -24.99 7.48
C GLU A 197 -5.84 -25.42 8.63
N GLU A 198 -6.09 -26.59 9.21
CA GLU A 198 -5.16 -27.19 10.18
C GLU A 198 -3.84 -27.50 9.45
N LYS A 199 -2.79 -26.82 9.84
CA LYS A 199 -1.46 -27.08 9.32
C LYS A 199 -0.92 -28.35 9.95
N ARG A 200 -0.75 -29.37 9.14
CA ARG A 200 -0.01 -30.55 9.57
C ARG A 200 1.49 -30.21 9.58
N GLU A 201 2.16 -30.53 10.69
CA GLU A 201 3.61 -30.42 10.75
C GLU A 201 4.22 -31.40 9.77
N ILE A 202 5.02 -30.90 8.81
CA ILE A 202 5.80 -31.72 7.90
C ILE A 202 7.25 -31.61 8.33
N VAL A 203 7.78 -32.70 8.88
CA VAL A 203 9.19 -32.80 9.27
C VAL A 203 10.01 -33.31 8.08
N LEU A 204 10.93 -32.49 7.60
CA LEU A 204 11.86 -32.86 6.55
C LEU A 204 13.24 -33.14 7.15
N LYS A 205 13.79 -34.34 6.91
CA LYS A 205 15.18 -34.66 7.22
C LYS A 205 16.04 -34.23 6.04
N VAL A 206 16.93 -33.28 6.28
CA VAL A 206 17.83 -32.72 5.27
C VAL A 206 19.26 -33.17 5.58
N SER A 207 20.02 -33.63 4.57
CA SER A 207 21.44 -34.01 4.74
C SER A 207 22.27 -32.79 5.17
N ALA A 208 23.39 -33.06 5.86
CA ALA A 208 24.30 -32.01 6.32
C ALA A 208 24.83 -31.12 5.18
N GLU A 209 25.04 -31.72 4.00
CA GLU A 209 25.56 -31.05 2.79
C GLU A 209 24.63 -29.94 2.29
N VAL A 210 23.30 -30.14 2.37
CA VAL A 210 22.31 -29.17 1.88
C VAL A 210 21.68 -28.32 3.00
N ALA A 211 21.90 -28.68 4.26
CA ALA A 211 21.32 -27.99 5.42
C ALA A 211 21.69 -26.48 5.43
N GLY A 212 22.88 -26.12 4.95
CA GLY A 212 23.35 -24.74 4.85
C GLY A 212 22.45 -23.87 3.96
N TYR A 213 21.84 -24.42 2.92
CA TYR A 213 20.95 -23.67 2.02
C TYR A 213 19.61 -23.33 2.70
N PHE A 214 19.12 -24.22 3.55
CA PHE A 214 17.86 -23.98 4.30
C PHE A 214 18.05 -22.96 5.42
N LYS A 215 19.23 -22.94 6.07
CA LYS A 215 19.54 -21.98 7.13
C LYS A 215 19.67 -20.52 6.67
N ARG A 216 19.87 -20.29 5.37
CA ARG A 216 20.01 -18.93 4.80
C ARG A 216 18.68 -18.19 4.66
N ARG A 217 17.57 -18.90 4.71
CA ARG A 217 16.22 -18.31 4.63
C ARG A 217 15.54 -18.48 5.98
N LYS A 218 15.52 -17.42 6.72
CA LYS A 218 14.64 -17.27 7.90
C LYS A 218 13.29 -16.77 7.48
#